data_e7a779dbaafaca4b36cf33252f9ba4f7
#
_entry.id   e7a779dbaafaca4b36cf33252f9ba4f7
#
_cell.length_a   1.000
_cell.length_b   1.000
_cell.length_c   1.000
_cell.angle_alpha   90.00
_cell.angle_beta   90.00
_cell.angle_gamma   90.00
#
_symmetry.space_group_name_H-M   'P 1'
#
loop_
_entity.id
_entity.type
_entity.pdbx_description
1 polymer ?
#
loop_
_entity_poly.entity_id
_entity_poly.type
_entity_poly.pdbx_seq_one_letter_code
_entity_poly.pdbx_strand_id
1 'polypeptide(L)'
;SHFSRRRNYSLVNNMKQKVRKGEELNEINLKIFLKENGLISKIKSDLGVLQFSNGFSNLTYQLNIEDKEYVIRKPPKGAVYGHDMGREYKVLKGLNNGFNKAPIVYAYADDNNIIGTPFYIMEKVNGRIITPRELKERTIPSKDYSTISTTRLNPQVALHNLDSHQLGLSERGTPAGYVERQVRNWGKQYLKAATDDIKEAELIMNWLNENQPKQYKHSLIHNDYKYDNVVFSSNSWTKINSILDWEMCTIGDPLMDLGTSIAYWAMASDPKGLKAAFDYPTSIEGNPTRLEIIKMYEKQTGEPVNNIVFYYVFGLFKIAVIVQQIYYRYDK
;
A
#
# COMPACT_ATOMS: atom_id res chain seq x y z
N SER A 1 -4.84 40.18 15.58
CA SER A 1 -5.78 39.84 14.50
C SER A 1 -5.50 38.44 13.96
N HIS A 2 -6.38 37.49 14.33
CA HIS A 2 -6.24 36.06 14.05
C HIS A 2 -6.94 35.73 12.74
N PHE A 3 -6.20 35.25 11.77
CA PHE A 3 -6.75 34.60 10.59
C PHE A 3 -7.05 33.13 10.90
N SER A 4 -8.29 32.86 11.30
CA SER A 4 -8.87 31.52 11.31
C SER A 4 -9.26 31.16 9.86
N ARG A 5 -8.37 30.48 9.12
CA ARG A 5 -8.75 29.81 7.87
C ARG A 5 -9.25 28.42 8.21
N ARG A 6 -10.56 28.23 8.21
CA ARG A 6 -11.19 26.91 8.12
C ARG A 6 -10.73 26.23 6.83
N ARG A 7 -9.83 25.26 6.91
CA ARG A 7 -9.49 24.38 5.80
C ARG A 7 -10.36 23.14 5.88
N ASN A 8 -11.29 23.01 4.96
CA ASN A 8 -12.03 21.76 4.74
C ASN A 8 -11.05 20.68 4.27
N TYR A 9 -10.91 19.61 5.05
CA TYR A 9 -9.93 18.56 4.85
C TYR A 9 -10.56 17.36 4.14
N SER A 10 -10.37 17.25 2.86
CA SER A 10 -10.26 15.97 2.19
C SER A 10 -8.76 15.63 2.11
N LEU A 11 -8.30 14.68 2.91
CA LEU A 11 -6.87 14.43 3.13
C LEU A 11 -6.12 13.94 1.90
N VAL A 12 -6.79 13.25 0.99
CA VAL A 12 -6.25 12.96 -0.35
C VAL A 12 -5.97 14.27 -1.12
N ASN A 13 -6.69 15.36 -0.83
CA ASN A 13 -6.50 16.65 -1.49
C ASN A 13 -5.34 17.49 -0.93
N ASN A 14 -4.93 17.29 0.33
CA ASN A 14 -3.87 18.11 0.95
C ASN A 14 -2.45 17.65 0.61
N MET A 15 -2.29 16.50 -0.03
CA MET A 15 -1.01 15.95 -0.49
C MET A 15 -0.69 16.33 -1.95
N LYS A 16 -1.46 17.22 -2.57
CA LYS A 16 -1.29 17.61 -3.96
C LYS A 16 -0.57 18.94 -4.07
N GLN A 17 0.34 19.01 -5.00
CA GLN A 17 1.11 20.19 -5.33
C GLN A 17 1.21 20.36 -6.85
N LYS A 18 1.70 21.51 -7.30
CA LYS A 18 2.09 21.67 -8.69
C LYS A 18 3.13 20.61 -9.05
N VAL A 19 3.09 20.18 -10.30
CA VAL A 19 4.04 19.22 -10.83
C VAL A 19 5.46 19.73 -10.62
N ARG A 20 6.35 18.87 -10.13
CA ARG A 20 7.76 19.19 -9.91
C ARG A 20 8.46 19.42 -11.24
N LYS A 21 9.40 20.36 -11.27
CA LYS A 21 10.21 20.64 -12.45
C LYS A 21 10.95 19.38 -12.93
N GLY A 22 10.79 19.06 -14.21
CA GLY A 22 11.39 17.87 -14.84
C GLY A 22 10.53 16.60 -14.73
N GLU A 23 9.37 16.67 -14.07
CA GLU A 23 8.40 15.57 -13.94
C GLU A 23 7.08 15.88 -14.66
N GLU A 24 7.07 16.89 -15.53
CA GLU A 24 5.91 17.29 -16.33
C GLU A 24 5.50 16.18 -17.31
N LEU A 25 4.20 16.09 -17.56
CA LEU A 25 3.63 15.14 -18.53
C LEU A 25 3.50 15.80 -19.90
N ASN A 26 3.66 15.03 -20.98
CA ASN A 26 3.31 15.48 -22.31
C ASN A 26 1.77 15.53 -22.45
N GLU A 27 1.19 16.69 -22.19
CA GLU A 27 -0.27 16.86 -22.15
C GLU A 27 -0.94 16.62 -23.51
N ILE A 28 -0.26 16.92 -24.61
CA ILE A 28 -0.82 16.74 -25.96
C ILE A 28 -1.03 15.25 -26.24
N ASN A 29 0.03 14.46 -26.11
CA ASN A 29 -0.03 13.02 -26.36
C ASN A 29 -0.93 12.32 -25.34
N LEU A 30 -0.91 12.77 -24.08
CA LEU A 30 -1.79 12.25 -23.04
C LEU A 30 -3.27 12.48 -23.38
N LYS A 31 -3.66 13.66 -23.84
CA LYS A 31 -5.05 13.94 -24.26
C LYS A 31 -5.49 13.07 -25.43
N ILE A 32 -4.60 12.81 -26.39
CA ILE A 32 -4.87 11.88 -27.50
C ILE A 32 -5.16 10.49 -26.94
N PHE A 33 -4.28 9.97 -26.09
CA PHE A 33 -4.46 8.69 -25.44
C PHE A 33 -5.77 8.59 -24.63
N LEU A 34 -6.09 9.61 -23.84
CA LEU A 34 -7.34 9.68 -23.08
C LEU A 34 -8.57 9.62 -24.00
N LYS A 35 -8.52 10.31 -25.13
CA LYS A 35 -9.61 10.32 -26.14
C LYS A 35 -9.77 8.95 -26.78
N GLU A 36 -8.68 8.33 -27.21
CA GLU A 36 -8.68 6.99 -27.84
C GLU A 36 -9.22 5.91 -26.92
N ASN A 37 -8.99 6.06 -25.60
CA ASN A 37 -9.53 5.15 -24.59
C ASN A 37 -10.92 5.54 -24.06
N GLY A 38 -11.59 6.51 -24.67
CA GLY A 38 -12.95 6.92 -24.32
C GLY A 38 -13.09 7.63 -22.96
N LEU A 39 -11.97 8.07 -22.36
CA LEU A 39 -11.97 8.71 -21.05
C LEU A 39 -12.39 10.19 -21.14
N ILE A 40 -12.14 10.84 -22.28
CA ILE A 40 -12.57 12.21 -22.57
C ILE A 40 -13.30 12.29 -23.92
N SER A 41 -14.11 13.31 -24.09
CA SER A 41 -14.85 13.54 -25.33
C SER A 41 -14.15 14.46 -26.32
N LYS A 42 -13.35 15.42 -25.82
CA LYS A 42 -12.70 16.45 -26.68
C LYS A 42 -11.22 16.61 -26.32
N ILE A 43 -10.33 16.50 -27.32
CA ILE A 43 -8.88 16.73 -27.14
C ILE A 43 -8.55 18.16 -26.74
N LYS A 44 -9.39 19.11 -27.15
CA LYS A 44 -9.22 20.54 -26.84
C LYS A 44 -9.58 20.92 -25.41
N SER A 45 -10.15 19.98 -24.61
CA SER A 45 -10.49 20.27 -23.23
C SER A 45 -9.23 20.59 -22.39
N ASP A 46 -9.39 21.56 -21.49
CA ASP A 46 -8.30 21.92 -20.58
C ASP A 46 -7.97 20.72 -19.64
N LEU A 47 -6.69 20.46 -19.46
CA LEU A 47 -6.18 19.43 -18.58
C LEU A 47 -5.49 20.06 -17.37
N GLY A 48 -6.08 19.88 -16.20
CA GLY A 48 -5.42 20.22 -14.94
C GLY A 48 -4.61 19.03 -14.45
N VAL A 49 -3.31 19.24 -14.18
CA VAL A 49 -2.43 18.21 -13.62
C VAL A 49 -1.91 18.64 -12.26
N LEU A 50 -2.10 17.80 -11.25
CA LEU A 50 -1.53 17.97 -9.92
C LEU A 50 -0.71 16.72 -9.58
N GLN A 51 0.37 16.87 -8.83
CA GLN A 51 1.20 15.78 -8.40
C GLN A 51 0.96 15.48 -6.92
N PHE A 52 0.87 14.20 -6.55
CA PHE A 52 0.86 13.82 -5.15
C PHE A 52 2.27 13.95 -4.57
N SER A 53 2.37 14.55 -3.38
CA SER A 53 3.65 14.73 -2.68
C SER A 53 4.19 13.44 -2.06
N ASN A 54 3.32 12.49 -1.77
CA ASN A 54 3.65 11.19 -1.17
C ASN A 54 3.61 10.12 -2.26
N GLY A 55 4.66 9.33 -2.31
CA GLY A 55 4.86 8.25 -3.27
C GLY A 55 6.36 8.06 -3.42
N PHE A 56 6.95 7.17 -2.59
CA PHE A 56 8.40 6.95 -2.61
C PHE A 56 8.83 6.02 -3.74
N SER A 57 7.91 5.19 -4.26
CA SER A 57 8.20 4.22 -5.31
C SER A 57 7.82 4.74 -6.69
N ASN A 58 6.56 5.15 -6.90
CA ASN A 58 6.02 5.57 -8.18
C ASN A 58 5.53 7.02 -8.14
N LEU A 59 5.66 7.72 -9.26
CA LEU A 59 5.09 9.06 -9.43
C LEU A 59 3.59 8.94 -9.69
N THR A 60 2.82 9.69 -8.92
CA THR A 60 1.35 9.68 -8.99
C THR A 60 0.84 11.08 -9.24
N TYR A 61 -0.04 11.22 -10.24
CA TYR A 61 -0.65 12.49 -10.63
C TYR A 61 -2.16 12.39 -10.62
N GLN A 62 -2.83 13.49 -10.27
CA GLN A 62 -4.24 13.65 -10.52
C GLN A 62 -4.43 14.43 -11.81
N LEU A 63 -5.32 13.96 -12.65
CA LEU A 63 -5.80 14.63 -13.84
C LEU A 63 -7.21 15.16 -13.61
N ASN A 64 -7.46 16.41 -13.94
CA ASN A 64 -8.79 17.03 -13.94
C ASN A 64 -9.12 17.44 -15.38
N ILE A 65 -10.12 16.83 -15.97
CA ILE A 65 -10.52 17.10 -17.36
C ILE A 65 -12.00 16.77 -17.56
N GLU A 66 -12.74 17.67 -18.24
CA GLU A 66 -14.18 17.49 -18.54
C GLU A 66 -15.02 17.11 -17.31
N ASP A 67 -14.80 17.79 -16.16
CA ASP A 67 -15.46 17.52 -14.87
C ASP A 67 -15.23 16.12 -14.30
N LYS A 68 -14.24 15.40 -14.83
CA LYS A 68 -13.80 14.09 -14.36
C LYS A 68 -12.43 14.18 -13.71
N GLU A 69 -12.21 13.30 -12.77
CA GLU A 69 -10.93 13.15 -12.08
C GLU A 69 -10.36 11.75 -12.32
N TYR A 70 -9.10 11.69 -12.72
CA TYR A 70 -8.35 10.44 -12.89
C TYR A 70 -7.04 10.49 -12.14
N VAL A 71 -6.44 9.33 -11.92
CA VAL A 71 -5.08 9.20 -11.39
C VAL A 71 -4.22 8.49 -12.42
N ILE A 72 -3.04 9.06 -12.68
CA ILE A 72 -1.96 8.39 -13.42
C ILE A 72 -0.90 7.90 -12.43
N ARG A 73 -0.45 6.65 -12.62
CA ARG A 73 0.78 6.14 -12.00
C ARG A 73 1.81 5.81 -13.07
N LYS A 74 3.05 6.23 -12.82
CA LYS A 74 4.20 5.98 -13.69
C LYS A 74 5.47 5.79 -12.85
N PRO A 75 6.49 5.09 -13.35
CA PRO A 75 7.78 5.02 -12.66
C PRO A 75 8.48 6.37 -12.64
N PRO A 76 9.36 6.63 -11.66
CA PRO A 76 10.23 7.79 -11.67
C PRO A 76 11.21 7.71 -12.85
N LYS A 77 11.73 8.89 -13.26
CA LYS A 77 12.69 8.97 -14.35
C LYS A 77 13.96 8.18 -14.01
N GLY A 78 14.38 7.29 -14.91
CA GLY A 78 15.59 6.48 -14.74
C GLY A 78 15.41 5.24 -13.85
N ALA A 79 14.19 4.90 -13.45
CA ALA A 79 13.92 3.65 -12.73
C ALA A 79 14.27 2.44 -13.61
N VAL A 80 15.18 1.59 -13.11
CA VAL A 80 15.67 0.41 -13.85
C VAL A 80 15.00 -0.89 -13.39
N TYR A 81 14.55 -0.96 -12.12
CA TYR A 81 13.98 -2.16 -11.53
C TYR A 81 12.83 -1.83 -10.56
N GLY A 82 11.87 -2.76 -10.44
CA GLY A 82 10.83 -2.75 -9.38
C GLY A 82 9.58 -1.92 -9.68
N HIS A 83 9.46 -1.33 -10.88
CA HIS A 83 8.37 -0.43 -11.26
C HIS A 83 7.61 -0.96 -12.49
N ASP A 84 7.05 -2.16 -12.38
CA ASP A 84 6.28 -2.78 -13.47
C ASP A 84 4.82 -2.30 -13.45
N MET A 85 4.55 -1.21 -14.18
CA MET A 85 3.20 -0.64 -14.32
C MET A 85 2.22 -1.61 -14.97
N GLY A 86 2.68 -2.42 -15.91
CA GLY A 86 1.85 -3.43 -16.57
C GLY A 86 1.44 -4.53 -15.60
N ARG A 87 2.33 -4.94 -14.69
CA ARG A 87 2.02 -5.91 -13.65
C ARG A 87 0.97 -5.37 -12.68
N GLU A 88 1.17 -4.16 -12.14
CA GLU A 88 0.23 -3.53 -11.21
C GLU A 88 -1.15 -3.31 -11.88
N TYR A 89 -1.17 -2.81 -13.12
CA TYR A 89 -2.41 -2.68 -13.90
C TYR A 89 -3.16 -4.00 -14.05
N LYS A 90 -2.46 -5.10 -14.38
CA LYS A 90 -3.08 -6.42 -14.54
C LYS A 90 -3.64 -6.96 -13.22
N VAL A 91 -2.94 -6.70 -12.11
CA VAL A 91 -3.45 -7.05 -10.76
C VAL A 91 -4.74 -6.30 -10.47
N LEU A 92 -4.75 -4.98 -10.62
CA LEU A 92 -5.94 -4.17 -10.39
C LEU A 92 -7.09 -4.56 -11.32
N LYS A 93 -6.81 -4.80 -12.60
CA LYS A 93 -7.81 -5.24 -13.56
C LYS A 93 -8.45 -6.59 -13.18
N GLY A 94 -7.65 -7.53 -12.71
CA GLY A 94 -8.15 -8.79 -12.18
C GLY A 94 -9.00 -8.58 -10.92
N LEU A 95 -8.51 -7.81 -9.95
CA LEU A 95 -9.23 -7.49 -8.73
C LEU A 95 -10.58 -6.80 -9.01
N ASN A 96 -10.67 -5.94 -10.02
CA ASN A 96 -11.92 -5.29 -10.38
C ASN A 96 -13.05 -6.27 -10.80
N ASN A 97 -12.72 -7.52 -11.11
CA ASN A 97 -13.73 -8.55 -11.43
C ASN A 97 -14.40 -9.16 -10.19
N GLY A 98 -13.91 -8.92 -8.98
CA GLY A 98 -14.50 -9.54 -7.78
C GLY A 98 -14.10 -8.91 -6.43
N PHE A 99 -13.27 -7.89 -6.43
CA PHE A 99 -12.85 -7.20 -5.21
C PHE A 99 -13.13 -5.69 -5.30
N ASN A 100 -14.21 -5.25 -4.71
CA ASN A 100 -14.70 -3.86 -4.78
C ASN A 100 -13.93 -2.86 -3.88
N LYS A 101 -12.77 -3.26 -3.34
CA LYS A 101 -11.89 -2.40 -2.54
C LYS A 101 -10.57 -2.10 -3.22
N ALA A 102 -10.42 -2.43 -4.49
CA ALA A 102 -9.30 -1.99 -5.31
C ALA A 102 -9.74 -0.83 -6.23
N PRO A 103 -8.87 0.14 -6.52
CA PRO A 103 -9.17 1.19 -7.49
C PRO A 103 -9.57 0.61 -8.85
N ILE A 104 -10.55 1.22 -9.53
CA ILE A 104 -10.92 0.83 -10.88
C ILE A 104 -9.83 1.32 -11.83
N VAL A 105 -9.31 0.43 -12.68
CA VAL A 105 -8.37 0.80 -13.73
C VAL A 105 -9.09 0.99 -15.06
N TYR A 106 -8.68 2.00 -15.82
CA TYR A 106 -9.32 2.38 -17.07
C TYR A 106 -8.48 2.06 -18.30
N ALA A 107 -7.17 2.35 -18.25
CA ALA A 107 -6.28 2.19 -19.40
C ALA A 107 -4.83 1.97 -18.96
N TYR A 108 -4.06 1.30 -19.81
CA TYR A 108 -2.63 1.09 -19.67
C TYR A 108 -1.92 1.39 -20.99
N ALA A 109 -0.74 1.95 -20.90
CA ALA A 109 0.15 2.17 -22.03
C ALA A 109 1.59 1.75 -21.68
N ASP A 110 2.22 1.02 -22.60
CA ASP A 110 3.65 0.70 -22.59
C ASP A 110 4.45 1.49 -23.63
N ASP A 111 3.75 2.34 -24.42
CA ASP A 111 4.38 3.19 -25.40
C ASP A 111 5.01 4.43 -24.74
N ASN A 112 6.33 4.49 -24.77
CA ASN A 112 7.10 5.61 -24.22
C ASN A 112 6.91 6.93 -24.98
N ASN A 113 6.36 6.91 -26.21
CA ASN A 113 6.11 8.13 -26.98
C ASN A 113 4.97 8.97 -26.38
N ILE A 114 4.14 8.43 -25.50
CA ILE A 114 3.02 9.16 -24.89
C ILE A 114 3.51 10.11 -23.81
N ILE A 115 4.10 9.59 -22.73
CA ILE A 115 4.62 10.40 -21.60
C ILE A 115 6.04 10.02 -21.16
N GLY A 116 6.80 9.37 -22.03
CA GLY A 116 8.21 9.01 -21.80
C GLY A 116 8.44 7.71 -21.02
N THR A 117 7.40 7.01 -20.61
CA THR A 117 7.49 5.78 -19.80
C THR A 117 6.15 5.06 -19.79
N PRO A 118 6.11 3.74 -19.52
CA PRO A 118 4.86 3.03 -19.26
C PRO A 118 4.07 3.66 -18.12
N PHE A 119 2.75 3.62 -18.22
CA PHE A 119 1.85 4.15 -17.19
C PHE A 119 0.48 3.49 -17.25
N TYR A 120 -0.31 3.68 -16.18
CA TYR A 120 -1.72 3.35 -16.23
C TYR A 120 -2.58 4.44 -15.62
N ILE A 121 -3.86 4.42 -16.00
CA ILE A 121 -4.89 5.34 -15.53
C ILE A 121 -5.90 4.59 -14.71
N MET A 122 -6.20 5.13 -13.53
CA MET A 122 -7.20 4.58 -12.63
C MET A 122 -8.12 5.67 -12.10
N GLU A 123 -9.18 5.23 -11.41
CA GLU A 123 -10.07 6.14 -10.70
C GLU A 123 -9.31 6.93 -9.62
N LYS A 124 -9.74 8.16 -9.41
CA LYS A 124 -9.37 8.89 -8.20
C LYS A 124 -10.29 8.45 -7.07
N VAL A 125 -9.76 7.69 -6.14
CA VAL A 125 -10.50 7.28 -4.94
C VAL A 125 -10.72 8.48 -4.04
N ASN A 126 -11.97 8.75 -3.69
CA ASN A 126 -12.33 9.78 -2.73
C ASN A 126 -12.47 9.18 -1.33
N GLY A 127 -12.01 9.91 -0.31
CA GLY A 127 -12.09 9.47 1.06
C GLY A 127 -11.03 10.09 1.96
N ARG A 128 -10.76 9.44 3.08
CA ARG A 128 -9.82 9.90 4.11
C ARG A 128 -8.83 8.79 4.43
N ILE A 129 -7.56 9.16 4.55
CA ILE A 129 -6.50 8.29 5.08
C ILE A 129 -6.18 8.78 6.48
N ILE A 130 -6.07 7.87 7.45
CA ILE A 130 -5.66 8.24 8.82
C ILE A 130 -4.17 8.56 8.79
N THR A 131 -3.85 9.83 8.97
CA THR A 131 -2.49 10.34 8.98
C THR A 131 -2.00 10.64 10.39
N PRO A 132 -0.67 10.73 10.61
CA PRO A 132 -0.11 11.19 11.88
C PRO A 132 -0.67 12.54 12.35
N ARG A 133 -1.04 13.41 11.42
CA ARG A 133 -1.62 14.72 11.75
C ARG A 133 -3.00 14.59 12.41
N GLU A 134 -3.88 13.75 11.86
CA GLU A 134 -5.21 13.51 12.47
C GLU A 134 -5.08 12.94 13.87
N LEU A 135 -4.04 12.10 14.08
CA LEU A 135 -3.75 11.55 15.39
C LEU A 135 -3.31 12.62 16.38
N LYS A 136 -2.43 13.53 15.95
CA LYS A 136 -1.94 14.64 16.80
C LYS A 136 -3.04 15.64 17.13
N GLU A 137 -3.93 15.93 16.21
CA GLU A 137 -5.06 16.83 16.38
C GLU A 137 -6.23 16.16 17.15
N ARG A 138 -6.13 14.87 17.45
CA ARG A 138 -7.16 14.07 18.13
C ARG A 138 -8.57 14.24 17.52
N THR A 139 -8.63 14.23 16.20
CA THR A 139 -9.89 14.41 15.47
C THR A 139 -10.77 13.17 15.50
N ILE A 140 -10.21 12.01 15.92
CA ILE A 140 -10.91 10.73 16.04
C ILE A 140 -11.12 10.43 17.54
N PRO A 141 -12.38 10.24 18.00
CA PRO A 141 -12.64 9.82 19.35
C PRO A 141 -12.04 8.44 19.67
N SER A 142 -11.43 8.28 20.85
CA SER A 142 -10.77 7.02 21.26
C SER A 142 -11.71 5.81 21.19
N LYS A 143 -13.01 6.00 21.50
CA LYS A 143 -14.04 4.96 21.43
C LYS A 143 -14.24 4.37 20.02
N ASP A 144 -13.84 5.09 18.97
CA ASP A 144 -14.08 4.69 17.58
C ASP A 144 -12.92 3.83 17.03
N TYR A 145 -11.74 3.83 17.68
CA TYR A 145 -10.57 3.10 17.20
C TYR A 145 -10.77 1.59 17.09
N SER A 146 -11.48 0.97 18.03
CA SER A 146 -11.80 -0.47 17.96
C SER A 146 -12.61 -0.80 16.70
N THR A 147 -13.61 0.02 16.39
CA THR A 147 -14.46 -0.14 15.20
C THR A 147 -13.66 0.10 13.92
N ILE A 148 -12.83 1.15 13.89
CA ILE A 148 -11.94 1.48 12.76
C ILE A 148 -11.00 0.30 12.47
N SER A 149 -10.40 -0.24 13.52
CA SER A 149 -9.44 -1.35 13.41
C SER A 149 -10.09 -2.63 12.91
N THR A 150 -11.29 -2.94 13.41
CA THR A 150 -12.09 -4.08 12.91
C THR A 150 -12.49 -3.88 11.45
N THR A 151 -12.97 -2.68 11.11
CA THR A 151 -13.35 -2.34 9.73
C THR A 151 -12.17 -2.46 8.77
N ARG A 152 -10.97 -2.05 9.22
CA ARG A 152 -9.75 -2.17 8.43
C ARG A 152 -9.39 -3.63 8.14
N LEU A 153 -9.63 -4.56 9.06
CA LEU A 153 -9.29 -5.98 8.88
C LEU A 153 -10.14 -6.66 7.79
N ASN A 154 -11.40 -6.26 7.64
CA ASN A 154 -12.36 -6.91 6.75
C ASN A 154 -11.89 -7.03 5.29
N PRO A 155 -11.36 -5.99 4.62
CA PRO A 155 -10.87 -6.12 3.25
C PRO A 155 -9.64 -7.03 3.12
N GLN A 156 -8.79 -7.11 4.14
CA GLN A 156 -7.64 -8.01 4.13
C GLN A 156 -8.09 -9.48 4.17
N VAL A 157 -9.04 -9.80 5.04
CA VAL A 157 -9.65 -11.14 5.09
C VAL A 157 -10.39 -11.45 3.79
N ALA A 158 -11.15 -10.49 3.26
CA ALA A 158 -11.85 -10.67 1.99
C ALA A 158 -10.86 -10.95 0.84
N LEU A 159 -9.74 -10.25 0.76
CA LEU A 159 -8.68 -10.48 -0.21
C LEU A 159 -8.11 -11.91 -0.10
N HIS A 160 -7.81 -12.36 1.13
CA HIS A 160 -7.25 -13.69 1.38
C HIS A 160 -8.21 -14.84 1.04
N ASN A 161 -9.50 -14.56 0.96
CA ASN A 161 -10.54 -15.55 0.61
C ASN A 161 -10.92 -15.54 -0.88
N LEU A 162 -10.32 -14.65 -1.69
CA LEU A 162 -10.61 -14.61 -3.13
C LEU A 162 -10.00 -15.80 -3.87
N ASP A 163 -10.76 -16.29 -4.82
CA ASP A 163 -10.27 -17.26 -5.80
C ASP A 163 -9.47 -16.53 -6.91
N SER A 164 -8.16 -16.64 -6.85
CA SER A 164 -7.26 -16.00 -7.82
C SER A 164 -7.49 -16.49 -9.27
N HIS A 165 -7.99 -17.72 -9.44
CA HIS A 165 -8.28 -18.26 -10.76
C HIS A 165 -9.49 -17.57 -11.39
N GLN A 166 -10.56 -17.38 -10.62
CA GLN A 166 -11.76 -16.67 -11.09
C GLN A 166 -11.46 -15.21 -11.46
N LEU A 167 -10.46 -14.61 -10.82
CA LEU A 167 -10.02 -13.24 -11.10
C LEU A 167 -9.00 -13.14 -12.26
N GLY A 168 -8.58 -14.27 -12.86
CA GLY A 168 -7.52 -14.29 -13.86
C GLY A 168 -6.14 -13.93 -13.32
N LEU A 169 -5.91 -14.17 -12.03
CA LEU A 169 -4.69 -13.80 -11.31
C LEU A 169 -3.85 -15.01 -10.85
N SER A 170 -4.19 -16.22 -11.26
CA SER A 170 -3.49 -17.45 -10.84
C SER A 170 -2.00 -17.49 -11.18
N GLU A 171 -1.60 -16.76 -12.20
CA GLU A 171 -0.18 -16.65 -12.61
C GLU A 171 0.57 -15.46 -11.96
N ARG A 172 -0.07 -14.75 -11.01
CA ARG A 172 0.51 -13.57 -10.37
C ARG A 172 1.49 -13.92 -9.24
N GLY A 173 2.22 -14.98 -9.36
CA GLY A 173 3.25 -15.40 -8.43
C GLY A 173 3.59 -16.88 -8.60
N THR A 174 4.58 -17.32 -7.86
CA THR A 174 4.94 -18.73 -7.75
C THR A 174 4.67 -19.16 -6.30
N PRO A 175 3.51 -19.78 -6.02
CA PRO A 175 3.13 -20.09 -4.63
C PRO A 175 4.11 -21.07 -3.97
N ALA A 176 4.52 -22.11 -4.69
CA ALA A 176 5.47 -23.09 -4.15
C ALA A 176 6.79 -22.42 -3.74
N GLY A 177 7.24 -22.69 -2.51
CA GLY A 177 8.46 -22.10 -1.94
C GLY A 177 8.39 -20.57 -1.72
N TYR A 178 7.18 -20.01 -1.57
CA TYR A 178 7.00 -18.57 -1.40
C TYR A 178 7.69 -18.05 -0.16
N VAL A 179 7.46 -18.68 1.00
CA VAL A 179 8.02 -18.27 2.29
C VAL A 179 9.54 -18.30 2.25
N GLU A 180 10.12 -19.40 1.77
CA GLU A 180 11.58 -19.59 1.68
C GLU A 180 12.22 -18.51 0.78
N ARG A 181 11.57 -18.19 -0.35
CA ARG A 181 12.05 -17.12 -1.24
C ARG A 181 11.98 -15.76 -0.58
N GLN A 182 10.91 -15.47 0.18
CA GLN A 182 10.77 -14.19 0.86
C GLN A 182 11.84 -14.01 1.94
N VAL A 183 12.03 -15.00 2.81
CA VAL A 183 13.08 -14.97 3.84
C VAL A 183 14.46 -14.74 3.20
N ARG A 184 14.81 -15.52 2.19
CA ARG A 184 16.08 -15.39 1.47
C ARG A 184 16.24 -14.03 0.78
N ASN A 185 15.21 -13.55 0.10
CA ASN A 185 15.30 -12.32 -0.67
C ASN A 185 15.40 -11.08 0.24
N TRP A 186 14.65 -11.02 1.32
CA TRP A 186 14.74 -9.92 2.29
C TRP A 186 16.07 -9.93 3.02
N GLY A 187 16.61 -11.11 3.35
CA GLY A 187 17.98 -11.24 3.88
C GLY A 187 19.04 -10.68 2.93
N LYS A 188 18.95 -11.02 1.64
CA LYS A 188 19.86 -10.47 0.61
C LYS A 188 19.72 -8.95 0.46
N GLN A 189 18.50 -8.43 0.54
CA GLN A 189 18.26 -6.98 0.48
C GLN A 189 18.86 -6.25 1.68
N TYR A 190 18.76 -6.84 2.89
CA TYR A 190 19.42 -6.30 4.07
C TYR A 190 20.93 -6.21 3.86
N LEU A 191 21.58 -7.31 3.46
CA LEU A 191 23.03 -7.36 3.27
C LEU A 191 23.53 -6.34 2.22
N LYS A 192 22.74 -6.08 1.18
CA LYS A 192 23.05 -5.05 0.18
C LYS A 192 22.95 -3.61 0.70
N ALA A 193 22.10 -3.39 1.69
CA ALA A 193 21.84 -2.06 2.25
C ALA A 193 22.51 -1.85 3.62
N ALA A 194 23.20 -2.84 4.15
CA ALA A 194 23.88 -2.76 5.43
C ALA A 194 24.98 -1.68 5.39
N THR A 195 24.97 -0.80 6.40
CA THR A 195 25.98 0.27 6.60
C THR A 195 26.85 -0.05 7.81
N ASP A 196 26.33 -0.83 8.75
CA ASP A 196 26.97 -1.18 10.00
C ASP A 196 26.87 -2.69 10.26
N ASP A 197 27.74 -3.21 11.09
CA ASP A 197 27.70 -4.59 11.55
C ASP A 197 26.71 -4.72 12.74
N ILE A 198 25.46 -5.05 12.42
CA ILE A 198 24.39 -5.29 13.40
C ILE A 198 24.24 -6.80 13.62
N LYS A 199 24.85 -7.33 14.68
CA LYS A 199 24.85 -8.76 15.01
C LYS A 199 23.44 -9.33 15.16
N GLU A 200 22.51 -8.57 15.70
CA GLU A 200 21.11 -8.94 15.86
C GLU A 200 20.43 -9.23 14.51
N ALA A 201 20.82 -8.56 13.43
CA ALA A 201 20.28 -8.82 12.11
C ALA A 201 20.66 -10.22 11.60
N GLU A 202 21.88 -10.67 11.83
CA GLU A 202 22.32 -12.03 11.50
C GLU A 202 21.56 -13.07 12.32
N LEU A 203 21.39 -12.84 13.61
CA LEU A 203 20.62 -13.74 14.49
C LEU A 203 19.18 -13.88 14.01
N ILE A 204 18.53 -12.77 13.62
CA ILE A 204 17.17 -12.79 13.10
C ILE A 204 17.09 -13.53 11.76
N MET A 205 18.02 -13.29 10.84
CA MET A 205 18.06 -13.99 9.55
C MET A 205 18.22 -15.51 9.73
N ASN A 206 19.11 -15.93 10.63
CA ASN A 206 19.31 -17.34 10.94
C ASN A 206 18.05 -17.95 11.55
N TRP A 207 17.47 -17.29 12.55
CA TRP A 207 16.24 -17.74 13.17
C TRP A 207 15.07 -17.87 12.18
N LEU A 208 14.91 -16.89 11.28
CA LEU A 208 13.89 -16.95 10.23
C LEU A 208 14.12 -18.11 9.27
N ASN A 209 15.36 -18.43 8.91
CA ASN A 209 15.68 -19.59 8.08
C ASN A 209 15.33 -20.92 8.76
N GLU A 210 15.55 -21.04 10.06
CA GLU A 210 15.36 -22.28 10.83
C GLU A 210 13.90 -22.53 11.22
N ASN A 211 13.07 -21.46 11.33
CA ASN A 211 11.71 -21.54 11.88
C ASN A 211 10.60 -21.36 10.83
N GLN A 212 10.90 -21.58 9.57
CA GLN A 212 9.91 -21.46 8.50
C GLN A 212 8.74 -22.45 8.68
N PRO A 213 7.49 -22.04 8.37
CA PRO A 213 6.37 -22.96 8.36
C PRO A 213 6.56 -24.01 7.27
N LYS A 214 6.32 -25.29 7.62
CA LYS A 214 6.45 -26.41 6.68
C LYS A 214 5.31 -26.46 5.66
N GLN A 215 4.15 -26.00 6.05
CA GLN A 215 2.96 -25.93 5.20
C GLN A 215 2.25 -24.59 5.42
N TYR A 216 1.73 -24.01 4.35
CA TYR A 216 0.96 -22.77 4.37
C TYR A 216 -0.03 -22.74 3.22
N LYS A 217 -1.06 -21.91 3.36
CA LYS A 217 -2.05 -21.65 2.31
C LYS A 217 -1.49 -20.69 1.27
N HIS A 218 -2.12 -20.71 0.11
CA HIS A 218 -1.84 -19.73 -0.95
C HIS A 218 -3.08 -18.91 -1.21
N SER A 219 -2.94 -17.61 -1.19
CA SER A 219 -4.01 -16.66 -1.52
C SER A 219 -3.44 -15.41 -2.18
N LEU A 220 -4.31 -14.57 -2.70
CA LEU A 220 -3.92 -13.21 -3.04
C LEU A 220 -3.59 -12.45 -1.76
N ILE A 221 -2.45 -11.79 -1.75
CA ILE A 221 -1.95 -11.01 -0.63
C ILE A 221 -1.52 -9.62 -1.11
N HIS A 222 -1.69 -8.62 -0.25
CA HIS A 222 -1.33 -7.24 -0.54
C HIS A 222 0.17 -6.98 -0.36
N ASN A 223 0.76 -7.58 0.67
CA ASN A 223 2.18 -7.42 1.08
C ASN A 223 2.58 -6.07 1.67
N ASP A 224 1.71 -5.08 1.68
CA ASP A 224 1.94 -3.77 2.33
C ASP A 224 0.65 -3.21 2.94
N TYR A 225 -0.10 -4.08 3.64
CA TYR A 225 -1.40 -3.74 4.23
C TYR A 225 -1.24 -2.95 5.52
N LYS A 226 -1.29 -1.63 5.42
CA LYS A 226 -1.11 -0.67 6.53
C LYS A 226 -2.12 0.48 6.43
N TYR A 227 -2.20 1.32 7.47
CA TYR A 227 -3.16 2.42 7.51
C TYR A 227 -3.03 3.42 6.36
N ASP A 228 -1.80 3.72 5.92
CA ASP A 228 -1.54 4.66 4.82
C ASP A 228 -2.16 4.22 3.49
N ASN A 229 -2.41 2.92 3.35
CA ASN A 229 -2.96 2.31 2.14
C ASN A 229 -4.48 2.09 2.24
N VAL A 230 -5.13 2.51 3.32
CA VAL A 230 -6.57 2.35 3.54
C VAL A 230 -7.30 3.67 3.40
N VAL A 231 -8.21 3.77 2.45
CA VAL A 231 -9.05 4.95 2.22
C VAL A 231 -10.42 4.71 2.84
N PHE A 232 -10.70 5.39 3.95
CA PHE A 232 -12.01 5.40 4.59
C PHE A 232 -12.95 6.38 3.87
N SER A 233 -14.25 6.17 4.04
CA SER A 233 -15.25 7.13 3.59
C SER A 233 -15.05 8.50 4.26
N SER A 234 -15.32 9.57 3.52
CA SER A 234 -15.23 10.95 4.06
C SER A 234 -16.15 11.18 5.24
N ASN A 235 -17.27 10.43 5.32
CA ASN A 235 -18.32 10.64 6.29
C ASN A 235 -18.38 9.54 7.36
N SER A 236 -17.55 8.49 7.27
CA SER A 236 -17.63 7.36 8.19
C SER A 236 -16.31 6.60 8.28
N TRP A 237 -15.88 6.33 9.50
CA TRP A 237 -14.75 5.45 9.79
C TRP A 237 -15.09 3.95 9.74
N THR A 238 -16.36 3.62 9.61
CA THR A 238 -16.84 2.23 9.54
C THR A 238 -16.99 1.72 8.10
N LYS A 239 -16.61 2.54 7.11
CA LYS A 239 -16.69 2.20 5.69
C LYS A 239 -15.35 2.49 5.01
N ILE A 240 -14.78 1.47 4.39
CA ILE A 240 -13.59 1.60 3.53
C ILE A 240 -14.07 1.74 2.09
N ASN A 241 -13.56 2.78 1.42
CA ASN A 241 -13.80 3.01 0.00
C ASN A 241 -12.84 2.19 -0.86
N SER A 242 -11.54 2.19 -0.50
CA SER A 242 -10.53 1.46 -1.28
C SER A 242 -9.29 1.13 -0.45
N ILE A 243 -8.53 0.16 -0.95
CA ILE A 243 -7.15 -0.14 -0.56
C ILE A 243 -6.25 0.30 -1.71
N LEU A 244 -5.17 1.00 -1.40
CA LEU A 244 -4.21 1.54 -2.36
C LEU A 244 -2.91 0.74 -2.36
N ASP A 245 -2.08 0.99 -3.37
CA ASP A 245 -0.68 0.51 -3.47
C ASP A 245 -0.54 -1.00 -3.64
N TRP A 246 -0.98 -1.48 -4.79
CA TRP A 246 -1.03 -2.89 -5.14
C TRP A 246 0.26 -3.41 -5.82
N GLU A 247 1.32 -2.62 -5.84
CA GLU A 247 2.58 -2.96 -6.53
C GLU A 247 3.23 -4.26 -6.01
N MET A 248 3.02 -4.60 -4.74
CA MET A 248 3.56 -5.81 -4.11
C MET A 248 2.57 -6.99 -4.10
N CYS A 249 1.38 -6.82 -4.63
CA CYS A 249 0.35 -7.87 -4.64
C CYS A 249 0.82 -9.10 -5.43
N THR A 250 0.60 -10.27 -4.85
CA THR A 250 0.98 -11.55 -5.45
C THR A 250 0.13 -12.69 -4.87
N ILE A 251 0.36 -13.92 -5.36
CA ILE A 251 -0.11 -15.12 -4.66
C ILE A 251 0.99 -15.55 -3.69
N GLY A 252 0.65 -15.64 -2.43
CA GLY A 252 1.56 -16.01 -1.36
C GLY A 252 0.84 -16.56 -0.14
N ASP A 253 1.55 -16.63 0.97
CA ASP A 253 0.99 -17.06 2.25
C ASP A 253 0.22 -15.91 2.92
N PRO A 254 -1.09 -16.05 3.17
CA PRO A 254 -1.90 -15.01 3.81
C PRO A 254 -1.39 -14.63 5.21
N LEU A 255 -0.72 -15.54 5.92
CA LEU A 255 -0.15 -15.22 7.23
C LEU A 255 1.12 -14.38 7.13
N MET A 256 1.86 -14.42 6.01
CA MET A 256 2.94 -13.45 5.72
C MET A 256 2.38 -12.03 5.60
N ASP A 257 1.22 -11.88 4.97
CA ASP A 257 0.54 -10.59 4.83
C ASP A 257 -0.02 -10.10 6.17
N LEU A 258 -0.68 -10.98 6.94
CA LEU A 258 -1.14 -10.68 8.29
C LEU A 258 0.04 -10.31 9.20
N GLY A 259 1.11 -11.09 9.19
CA GLY A 259 2.32 -10.84 9.98
C GLY A 259 2.94 -9.48 9.70
N THR A 260 3.05 -9.09 8.43
CA THR A 260 3.50 -7.75 8.02
C THR A 260 2.53 -6.67 8.52
N SER A 261 1.23 -6.89 8.38
CA SER A 261 0.20 -5.95 8.83
C SER A 261 0.26 -5.70 10.34
N ILE A 262 0.41 -6.75 11.16
CA ILE A 262 0.54 -6.60 12.62
C ILE A 262 1.93 -6.14 13.05
N ALA A 263 2.96 -6.28 12.22
CA ALA A 263 4.27 -5.69 12.47
C ALA A 263 4.24 -4.15 12.41
N TYR A 264 3.39 -3.57 11.56
CA TYR A 264 3.08 -2.13 11.58
C TYR A 264 2.18 -1.71 12.76
N TRP A 265 1.62 -2.67 13.49
CA TRP A 265 0.68 -2.43 14.59
C TRP A 265 1.43 -2.16 15.89
N ALA A 266 1.85 -0.92 16.14
CA ALA A 266 2.43 -0.54 17.41
C ALA A 266 1.37 -0.52 18.51
N MET A 267 1.72 -0.99 19.70
CA MET A 267 0.86 -0.97 20.90
C MET A 267 1.40 0.04 21.92
N ALA A 268 0.54 0.52 22.83
CA ALA A 268 0.94 1.45 23.88
C ALA A 268 2.08 0.91 24.76
N SER A 269 2.11 -0.42 24.96
CA SER A 269 3.15 -1.14 25.72
C SER A 269 4.47 -1.34 24.99
N ASP A 270 4.54 -1.08 23.70
CA ASP A 270 5.76 -1.28 22.91
C ASP A 270 6.86 -0.29 23.29
N PRO A 271 8.14 -0.65 23.05
CA PRO A 271 9.26 0.26 23.24
C PRO A 271 9.07 1.59 22.49
N LYS A 272 9.60 2.67 23.07
CA LYS A 272 9.48 4.02 22.48
C LYS A 272 10.01 4.09 21.04
N GLY A 273 11.10 3.40 20.73
CA GLY A 273 11.67 3.36 19.39
C GLY A 273 10.72 2.77 18.34
N LEU A 274 10.02 1.69 18.69
CA LEU A 274 9.05 1.06 17.79
C LEU A 274 7.83 1.98 17.56
N LYS A 275 7.33 2.61 18.63
CA LYS A 275 6.22 3.59 18.53
C LYS A 275 6.59 4.82 17.72
N ALA A 276 7.83 5.28 17.82
CA ALA A 276 8.33 6.42 17.04
C ALA A 276 8.54 6.08 15.55
N ALA A 277 8.91 4.83 15.26
CA ALA A 277 9.06 4.37 13.87
C ALA A 277 7.71 4.25 13.15
N PHE A 278 6.62 3.96 13.89
CA PHE A 278 5.27 3.79 13.36
C PHE A 278 4.32 4.79 14.00
N ASP A 279 4.23 5.98 13.41
CA ASP A 279 3.31 7.03 13.86
C ASP A 279 1.86 6.72 13.42
N TYR A 280 1.39 5.50 13.73
CA TYR A 280 0.03 5.03 13.44
C TYR A 280 -0.89 5.11 14.66
N PRO A 281 -2.22 5.14 14.47
CA PRO A 281 -3.19 5.24 15.57
C PRO A 281 -3.22 4.03 16.49
N THR A 282 -2.55 2.95 16.12
CA THR A 282 -2.66 1.64 16.76
C THR A 282 -2.18 1.60 18.21
N SER A 283 -1.34 2.56 18.63
CA SER A 283 -0.89 2.70 20.02
C SER A 283 -1.81 3.55 20.90
N ILE A 284 -2.87 4.13 20.31
CA ILE A 284 -3.84 4.97 21.07
C ILE A 284 -4.80 4.06 21.80
N GLU A 285 -5.18 4.47 23.02
CA GLU A 285 -6.19 3.78 23.83
C GLU A 285 -7.49 3.57 23.05
N GLY A 286 -8.10 2.40 23.20
CA GLY A 286 -9.28 1.97 22.46
C GLY A 286 -8.96 1.09 21.23
N ASN A 287 -7.70 0.99 20.83
CA ASN A 287 -7.29 0.04 19.78
C ASN A 287 -7.18 -1.38 20.32
N PRO A 288 -7.52 -2.39 19.50
CA PRO A 288 -7.24 -3.77 19.84
C PRO A 288 -5.74 -4.05 19.88
N THR A 289 -5.36 -4.99 20.72
CA THR A 289 -4.01 -5.56 20.74
C THR A 289 -3.74 -6.39 19.49
N ARG A 290 -2.46 -6.69 19.19
CA ARG A 290 -2.11 -7.63 18.11
C ARG A 290 -2.79 -8.98 18.28
N LEU A 291 -2.87 -9.48 19.51
CA LEU A 291 -3.52 -10.76 19.80
C LEU A 291 -5.04 -10.70 19.50
N GLU A 292 -5.70 -9.60 19.81
CA GLU A 292 -7.10 -9.41 19.48
C GLU A 292 -7.32 -9.33 17.97
N ILE A 293 -6.44 -8.66 17.22
CA ILE A 293 -6.48 -8.64 15.75
C ILE A 293 -6.32 -10.06 15.18
N ILE A 294 -5.40 -10.86 15.71
CA ILE A 294 -5.20 -12.25 15.30
C ILE A 294 -6.48 -13.06 15.54
N LYS A 295 -7.07 -12.95 16.73
CA LYS A 295 -8.34 -13.63 17.06
C LYS A 295 -9.50 -13.19 16.16
N MET A 296 -9.56 -11.91 15.82
CA MET A 296 -10.55 -11.40 14.86
C MET A 296 -10.34 -12.02 13.47
N TYR A 297 -9.10 -12.14 13.04
CA TYR A 297 -8.75 -12.77 11.77
C TYR A 297 -9.15 -14.25 11.76
N GLU A 298 -8.80 -15.02 12.80
CA GLU A 298 -9.21 -16.42 12.96
C GLU A 298 -10.74 -16.56 12.91
N LYS A 299 -11.46 -15.70 13.63
CA LYS A 299 -12.93 -15.72 13.64
C LYS A 299 -13.53 -15.46 12.25
N GLN A 300 -12.94 -14.53 11.48
CA GLN A 300 -13.46 -14.15 10.17
C GLN A 300 -13.11 -15.18 9.08
N THR A 301 -11.93 -15.79 9.17
CA THR A 301 -11.48 -16.81 8.20
C THR A 301 -12.00 -18.21 8.54
N GLY A 302 -12.33 -18.48 9.80
CA GLY A 302 -12.62 -19.83 10.30
C GLY A 302 -11.39 -20.72 10.42
N GLU A 303 -10.18 -20.15 10.31
CA GLU A 303 -8.93 -20.88 10.27
C GLU A 303 -8.00 -20.45 11.41
N PRO A 304 -7.30 -21.38 12.06
CA PRO A 304 -6.35 -21.02 13.12
C PRO A 304 -5.10 -20.34 12.55
N VAL A 305 -4.60 -19.35 13.28
CA VAL A 305 -3.34 -18.68 12.96
C VAL A 305 -2.20 -19.35 13.72
N ASN A 306 -1.54 -20.29 13.06
CA ASN A 306 -0.41 -21.00 13.61
C ASN A 306 0.91 -20.27 13.33
N ASN A 307 1.93 -20.49 14.18
CA ASN A 307 3.27 -19.92 14.00
C ASN A 307 3.33 -18.39 13.88
N ILE A 308 2.39 -17.68 14.48
CA ILE A 308 2.29 -16.22 14.35
C ILE A 308 3.58 -15.49 14.72
N VAL A 309 4.39 -16.05 15.63
CA VAL A 309 5.68 -15.48 16.02
C VAL A 309 6.61 -15.40 14.81
N PHE A 310 6.69 -16.45 13.98
CA PHE A 310 7.48 -16.43 12.75
C PHE A 310 7.02 -15.30 11.81
N TYR A 311 5.74 -15.21 11.56
CA TYR A 311 5.17 -14.23 10.65
C TYR A 311 5.32 -12.80 11.14
N TYR A 312 5.19 -12.60 12.45
CA TYR A 312 5.40 -11.29 13.08
C TYR A 312 6.87 -10.86 13.03
N VAL A 313 7.80 -11.77 13.38
CA VAL A 313 9.25 -11.49 13.30
C VAL A 313 9.67 -11.23 11.86
N PHE A 314 9.16 -12.00 10.89
CA PHE A 314 9.41 -11.73 9.48
C PHE A 314 8.89 -10.33 9.07
N GLY A 315 7.69 -9.97 9.49
CA GLY A 315 7.12 -8.64 9.22
C GLY A 315 7.99 -7.51 9.78
N LEU A 316 8.45 -7.64 11.03
CA LEU A 316 9.38 -6.66 11.64
C LEU A 316 10.71 -6.60 10.90
N PHE A 317 11.28 -7.74 10.52
CA PHE A 317 12.51 -7.80 9.74
C PHE A 317 12.37 -7.12 8.39
N LYS A 318 11.29 -7.42 7.65
CA LYS A 318 10.96 -6.76 6.38
C LYS A 318 10.92 -5.25 6.52
N ILE A 319 10.25 -4.73 7.54
CA ILE A 319 10.16 -3.29 7.82
C ILE A 319 11.55 -2.72 8.15
N ALA A 320 12.32 -3.41 8.97
CA ALA A 320 13.69 -3.00 9.29
C ALA A 320 14.57 -2.90 8.04
N VAL A 321 14.45 -3.85 7.10
CA VAL A 321 15.16 -3.82 5.81
C VAL A 321 14.72 -2.62 4.96
N ILE A 322 13.43 -2.30 4.91
CA ILE A 322 12.93 -1.12 4.18
C ILE A 322 13.51 0.16 4.77
N VAL A 323 13.52 0.30 6.11
CA VAL A 323 14.11 1.45 6.80
C VAL A 323 15.62 1.54 6.52
N GLN A 324 16.33 0.41 6.56
CA GLN A 324 17.76 0.35 6.25
C GLN A 324 18.04 0.76 4.80
N GLN A 325 17.21 0.35 3.85
CA GLN A 325 17.34 0.77 2.44
C GLN A 325 17.11 2.27 2.25
N ILE A 326 16.18 2.85 3.04
CA ILE A 326 15.96 4.30 3.04
C ILE A 326 17.20 5.00 3.61
N TYR A 327 17.68 4.57 4.78
CA TYR A 327 18.87 5.12 5.42
C TYR A 327 20.09 5.07 4.48
N TYR A 328 20.37 3.92 3.89
CA TYR A 328 21.46 3.73 2.92
C TYR A 328 21.45 4.72 1.75
N ARG A 329 20.25 5.13 1.30
CA ARG A 329 20.12 6.14 0.21
C ARG A 329 20.47 7.55 0.65
N TYR A 330 20.35 7.86 1.94
CA TYR A 330 20.70 9.18 2.49
C TYR A 330 22.13 9.24 3.02
N ASP A 331 22.75 8.11 3.31
CA ASP A 331 24.11 7.99 3.80
C ASP A 331 25.16 8.12 2.66
N LYS A 332 24.76 7.93 1.42
CA LYS A 332 25.56 8.12 0.18
C LYS A 332 25.31 9.47 -0.47
#